data_308d933c4c13b482f87af7cf04f2dd11
#
_entry.id   308d933c4c13b482f87af7cf04f2dd11
#
_cell.length_a   1.000
_cell.length_b   1.000
_cell.length_c   1.000
_cell.angle_alpha   90.00
_cell.angle_beta   90.00
_cell.angle_gamma   90.00
#
_symmetry.space_group_name_H-M   'P 1'
#
loop_
_entity.id
_entity.type
_entity.pdbx_description
1 polymer ?
#
loop_
_entity_poly.entity_id
_entity_poly.type
_entity_poly.pdbx_seq_one_letter_code
_entity_poly.pdbx_strand_id
1 'polypeptide(L)'
;MNVVMIRKLIGARCFNKGVEAELGNPLNSSYRTVRDTSGHGTHTLSTAGGRFVGGANLSGSGYGTGKGDSPSARVASYKSCWPECNDADVMAAFDAAVHDGVGFLSLSIAFISRDYFLDSIAIGSFHAVQNGIVAVCAAGNEGVEIDK
;
A
#
# COMPACT_ATOMS: atom_id res chain seq x y z
N MET A 1 -6.09 -31.51 12.20
CA MET A 1 -5.31 -30.27 12.23
C MET A 1 -6.17 -29.18 11.63
N ASN A 2 -6.90 -28.40 12.45
CA ASN A 2 -7.80 -27.37 11.97
C ASN A 2 -6.95 -26.21 11.46
N VAL A 3 -6.91 -26.07 10.12
CA VAL A 3 -6.38 -24.86 9.50
C VAL A 3 -7.33 -23.72 9.88
N VAL A 4 -6.99 -22.98 10.90
CA VAL A 4 -7.61 -21.68 11.15
C VAL A 4 -7.24 -20.82 9.97
N MET A 5 -8.10 -20.75 8.97
CA MET A 5 -7.97 -19.83 7.85
C MET A 5 -7.86 -18.43 8.43
N ILE A 6 -6.67 -17.93 8.42
CA ILE A 6 -6.34 -16.61 8.91
C ILE A 6 -6.91 -15.62 7.89
N ARG A 7 -8.12 -15.17 8.12
CA ARG A 7 -8.81 -14.16 7.32
C ARG A 7 -8.27 -12.76 7.65
N LYS A 8 -6.95 -12.62 7.63
CA LYS A 8 -6.28 -11.34 7.88
C LYS A 8 -6.35 -10.47 6.62
N LEU A 9 -5.89 -10.99 5.49
CA LEU A 9 -6.04 -10.37 4.18
C LEU A 9 -7.44 -10.73 3.66
N ILE A 10 -8.33 -9.75 3.64
CA ILE A 10 -9.74 -9.94 3.25
C ILE A 10 -10.01 -9.58 1.80
N GLY A 11 -9.09 -8.88 1.13
CA GLY A 11 -9.19 -8.49 -0.27
C GLY A 11 -7.85 -8.08 -0.84
N ALA A 12 -7.71 -8.25 -2.15
CA ALA A 12 -6.58 -7.74 -2.91
C ALA A 12 -7.05 -7.34 -4.31
N ARG A 13 -6.68 -6.14 -4.75
CA ARG A 13 -6.94 -5.62 -6.09
C ARG A 13 -5.66 -5.07 -6.69
N CYS A 14 -5.61 -4.95 -8.02
CA CYS A 14 -4.53 -4.28 -8.73
C CYS A 14 -5.10 -3.29 -9.75
N PHE A 15 -4.39 -2.19 -9.92
CA PHE A 15 -4.74 -1.07 -10.78
C PHE A 15 -3.54 -0.79 -11.67
N ASN A 16 -3.64 -1.07 -12.95
CA ASN A 16 -2.54 -1.04 -13.92
C ASN A 16 -2.92 -0.40 -15.25
N LYS A 17 -4.08 0.24 -15.32
CA LYS A 17 -4.55 0.85 -16.56
C LYS A 17 -3.80 2.13 -16.91
N GLY A 18 -3.43 2.91 -15.89
CA GLY A 18 -2.63 4.12 -16.06
C GLY A 18 -1.25 3.80 -16.61
N VAL A 19 -0.54 2.87 -15.98
CA VAL A 19 0.80 2.48 -16.44
C VAL A 19 0.76 1.79 -17.82
N GLU A 20 -0.24 0.95 -18.11
CA GLU A 20 -0.42 0.34 -19.44
C GLU A 20 -0.68 1.38 -20.52
N ALA A 21 -1.45 2.42 -20.21
CA ALA A 21 -1.70 3.53 -21.13
C ALA A 21 -0.42 4.35 -21.38
N GLU A 22 0.37 4.62 -20.37
CA GLU A 22 1.64 5.33 -20.47
C GLU A 22 2.67 4.54 -21.30
N LEU A 23 2.76 3.24 -21.10
CA LEU A 23 3.64 2.36 -21.84
C LEU A 23 3.18 2.11 -23.28
N GLY A 24 1.91 2.41 -23.60
CA GLY A 24 1.28 2.09 -24.88
C GLY A 24 1.11 0.57 -25.13
N ASN A 25 1.39 -0.25 -24.13
CA ASN A 25 1.33 -1.72 -24.21
C ASN A 25 0.85 -2.32 -22.89
N PRO A 26 0.15 -3.46 -22.96
CA PRO A 26 -0.21 -4.20 -21.77
C PRO A 26 1.04 -4.67 -20.98
N LEU A 27 0.96 -4.64 -19.66
CA LEU A 27 1.98 -5.26 -18.82
C LEU A 27 2.11 -6.76 -19.13
N ASN A 28 3.32 -7.29 -18.99
CA ASN A 28 3.57 -8.72 -19.09
C ASN A 28 2.64 -9.48 -18.11
N SER A 29 2.12 -10.62 -18.53
CA SER A 29 1.19 -11.45 -17.74
C SER A 29 1.73 -11.83 -16.35
N SER A 30 3.05 -11.97 -16.20
CA SER A 30 3.70 -12.25 -14.90
C SER A 30 3.56 -11.07 -13.91
N TYR A 31 3.38 -9.85 -14.39
CA TYR A 31 3.16 -8.66 -13.56
C TYR A 31 1.67 -8.37 -13.31
N ARG A 32 0.76 -8.86 -14.15
CA ARG A 32 -0.69 -8.67 -14.00
C ARG A 32 -1.26 -9.51 -12.86
N THR A 33 -0.79 -9.29 -11.66
CA THR A 33 -1.17 -10.05 -10.48
C THR A 33 -1.23 -9.15 -9.26
N VAL A 34 -2.12 -9.47 -8.34
CA VAL A 34 -2.18 -8.82 -7.02
C VAL A 34 -0.97 -9.16 -6.13
N ARG A 35 -0.15 -10.11 -6.54
CA ARG A 35 1.04 -10.50 -5.77
C ARG A 35 2.07 -9.38 -5.80
N ASP A 36 2.70 -9.17 -4.66
CA ASP A 36 3.85 -8.29 -4.53
C ASP A 36 5.09 -9.00 -5.11
N THR A 37 5.68 -8.38 -6.12
CA THR A 37 6.92 -8.87 -6.78
C THR A 37 8.16 -8.10 -6.34
N SER A 38 7.98 -7.00 -5.61
CA SER A 38 9.04 -6.14 -5.08
C SER A 38 9.37 -6.45 -3.61
N GLY A 39 8.38 -6.85 -2.82
CA GLY A 39 8.48 -7.10 -1.38
C GLY A 39 8.17 -5.87 -0.53
N HIS A 40 8.20 -4.66 -1.08
CA HIS A 40 7.95 -3.42 -0.35
C HIS A 40 6.52 -3.37 0.23
N GLY A 41 5.50 -3.64 -0.58
CA GLY A 41 4.10 -3.64 -0.14
C GLY A 41 3.82 -4.70 0.92
N THR A 42 4.41 -5.88 0.80
CA THR A 42 4.33 -6.94 1.82
C THR A 42 4.96 -6.49 3.14
N HIS A 43 6.12 -5.84 3.07
CA HIS A 43 6.80 -5.32 4.25
C HIS A 43 5.95 -4.25 4.96
N THR A 44 5.51 -3.22 4.25
CA THR A 44 4.73 -2.13 4.84
C THR A 44 3.39 -2.59 5.38
N LEU A 45 2.68 -3.48 4.66
CA LEU A 45 1.43 -4.08 5.12
C LEU A 45 1.63 -4.92 6.39
N SER A 46 2.74 -5.66 6.47
CA SER A 46 3.06 -6.46 7.66
C SER A 46 3.45 -5.59 8.85
N THR A 47 4.10 -4.45 8.63
CA THR A 47 4.40 -3.47 9.67
C THR A 47 3.12 -2.85 10.23
N ALA A 48 2.18 -2.47 9.37
CA ALA A 48 0.90 -1.90 9.81
C ALA A 48 0.01 -2.93 10.50
N GLY A 49 -0.14 -4.12 9.93
CA GLY A 49 -1.17 -5.06 10.34
C GLY A 49 -0.73 -6.52 10.49
N GLY A 50 0.55 -6.84 10.55
CA GLY A 50 1.05 -8.22 10.69
C GLY A 50 0.58 -8.88 11.99
N ARG A 51 0.26 -10.18 11.93
CA ARG A 51 -0.10 -10.96 13.12
C ARG A 51 1.12 -11.29 13.96
N PHE A 52 0.87 -11.75 15.18
CA PHE A 52 1.91 -12.31 16.03
C PHE A 52 2.58 -13.53 15.38
N VAL A 53 3.89 -13.50 15.27
CA VAL A 53 4.74 -14.58 14.75
C VAL A 53 5.79 -14.89 15.81
N GLY A 54 5.64 -16.03 16.47
CA GLY A 54 6.61 -16.50 17.45
C GLY A 54 7.91 -16.98 16.76
N GLY A 55 9.03 -16.83 17.44
CA GLY A 55 10.34 -17.25 16.93
C GLY A 55 10.93 -16.35 15.84
N ALA A 56 10.41 -15.13 15.71
CA ALA A 56 10.97 -14.15 14.77
C ALA A 56 12.40 -13.81 15.18
N ASN A 57 13.32 -13.83 14.22
CA ASN A 57 14.71 -13.42 14.40
C ASN A 57 15.31 -13.05 13.03
N LEU A 58 16.43 -12.33 13.06
CA LEU A 58 17.23 -12.04 11.89
C LEU A 58 18.59 -12.77 12.05
N SER A 59 18.76 -13.86 11.32
CA SER A 59 19.98 -14.67 11.37
C SER A 59 20.45 -15.04 12.80
N GLY A 60 19.48 -15.39 13.66
CA GLY A 60 19.72 -15.75 15.04
C GLY A 60 19.82 -14.57 16.04
N SER A 61 19.73 -13.33 15.56
CA SER A 61 19.69 -12.13 16.39
C SER A 61 18.28 -11.61 16.59
N GLY A 62 17.99 -10.95 17.71
CA GLY A 62 16.69 -10.35 17.99
C GLY A 62 15.56 -11.36 18.13
N TYR A 63 15.85 -12.53 18.71
CA TYR A 63 14.87 -13.60 18.85
C TYR A 63 13.68 -13.19 19.73
N GLY A 64 12.47 -13.36 19.23
CA GLY A 64 11.27 -12.98 19.96
C GLY A 64 9.98 -13.24 19.19
N THR A 65 8.97 -12.45 19.49
CA THR A 65 7.69 -12.45 18.76
C THR A 65 7.55 -11.18 17.96
N GLY A 66 7.52 -11.34 16.63
CA GLY A 66 7.23 -10.23 15.69
C GLY A 66 5.72 -9.98 15.59
N LYS A 67 5.34 -8.72 15.40
CA LYS A 67 3.96 -8.31 15.09
C LYS A 67 3.96 -6.97 14.35
N GLY A 68 2.88 -6.67 13.65
CA GLY A 68 2.58 -5.31 13.21
C GLY A 68 1.91 -4.48 14.32
N ASP A 69 1.70 -3.19 14.05
CA ASP A 69 1.10 -2.28 15.04
C ASP A 69 -0.34 -2.68 15.39
N SER A 70 -1.12 -3.10 14.41
CA SER A 70 -2.50 -3.57 14.58
C SER A 70 -2.66 -5.07 14.27
N PRO A 71 -2.16 -5.98 15.13
CA PRO A 71 -2.14 -7.40 14.82
C PRO A 71 -3.53 -8.05 14.72
N SER A 72 -4.56 -7.42 15.24
CA SER A 72 -5.95 -7.88 15.16
C SER A 72 -6.73 -7.27 13.99
N ALA A 73 -6.25 -6.23 13.34
CA ALA A 73 -6.92 -5.60 12.20
C ALA A 73 -7.02 -6.56 11.00
N ARG A 74 -8.09 -6.49 10.24
CA ARG A 74 -8.18 -7.06 8.90
C ARG A 74 -7.54 -6.09 7.91
N VAL A 75 -6.89 -6.61 6.87
CA VAL A 75 -6.18 -5.82 5.88
C VAL A 75 -6.66 -6.14 4.47
N ALA A 76 -6.63 -5.14 3.60
CA ALA A 76 -6.81 -5.30 2.16
C ALA A 76 -5.63 -4.65 1.43
N SER A 77 -5.30 -5.16 0.25
CA SER A 77 -4.20 -4.66 -0.57
C SER A 77 -4.72 -4.06 -1.87
N TYR A 78 -4.29 -2.84 -2.16
CA TYR A 78 -4.61 -2.09 -3.38
C TYR A 78 -3.30 -1.78 -4.11
N LYS A 79 -2.87 -2.70 -4.98
CA LYS A 79 -1.61 -2.58 -5.70
C LYS A 79 -1.76 -1.62 -6.87
N SER A 80 -1.00 -0.51 -6.87
CA SER A 80 -1.08 0.57 -7.86
C SER A 80 0.27 0.97 -8.49
N CYS A 81 1.36 0.25 -8.16
CA CYS A 81 2.70 0.53 -8.70
C CYS A 81 3.29 -0.70 -9.44
N TRP A 82 4.00 -0.46 -10.61
CA TRP A 82 4.37 -1.50 -11.57
C TRP A 82 5.66 -1.21 -12.39
N PRO A 83 6.88 -1.27 -11.94
CA PRO A 83 7.39 -0.95 -10.60
C PRO A 83 7.17 0.51 -10.24
N GLU A 84 7.05 1.41 -11.24
CA GLU A 84 6.71 2.81 -11.06
C GLU A 84 5.22 2.96 -10.72
N CYS A 85 4.88 4.06 -10.07
CA CYS A 85 3.51 4.39 -9.74
C CYS A 85 2.98 5.40 -10.77
N ASN A 86 1.79 5.14 -11.31
CA ASN A 86 1.08 6.08 -12.18
C ASN A 86 -0.07 6.72 -11.40
N ASP A 87 -0.24 8.04 -11.54
CA ASP A 87 -1.25 8.82 -10.82
C ASP A 87 -2.68 8.27 -11.01
N ALA A 88 -3.03 7.84 -12.24
CA ALA A 88 -4.36 7.30 -12.51
C ALA A 88 -4.60 5.97 -11.78
N ASP A 89 -3.58 5.12 -11.67
CA ASP A 89 -3.67 3.85 -10.94
C ASP A 89 -3.76 4.08 -9.43
N VAL A 90 -3.04 5.06 -8.89
CA VAL A 90 -3.11 5.48 -7.49
C VAL A 90 -4.49 6.05 -7.16
N MET A 91 -5.03 6.95 -8.00
CA MET A 91 -6.37 7.50 -7.82
C MET A 91 -7.45 6.42 -7.86
N ALA A 92 -7.37 5.48 -8.82
CA ALA A 92 -8.30 4.37 -8.90
C ALA A 92 -8.23 3.44 -7.67
N ALA A 93 -7.05 3.29 -7.06
CA ALA A 93 -6.88 2.55 -5.82
C ALA A 93 -7.54 3.28 -4.63
N PHE A 94 -7.41 4.61 -4.54
CA PHE A 94 -8.13 5.42 -3.54
C PHE A 94 -9.64 5.29 -3.68
N ASP A 95 -10.17 5.46 -4.89
CA ASP A 95 -11.62 5.35 -5.16
C ASP A 95 -12.15 3.97 -4.73
N ALA A 96 -11.41 2.91 -5.08
CA ALA A 96 -11.80 1.56 -4.69
C ALA A 96 -11.77 1.36 -3.17
N ALA A 97 -10.77 1.89 -2.48
CA ALA A 97 -10.66 1.78 -1.03
C ALA A 97 -11.76 2.57 -0.30
N VAL A 98 -12.09 3.77 -0.78
CA VAL A 98 -13.21 4.58 -0.27
C VAL A 98 -14.53 3.84 -0.49
N HIS A 99 -14.76 3.30 -1.69
CA HIS A 99 -15.97 2.53 -2.02
C HIS A 99 -16.10 1.25 -1.17
N ASP A 100 -15.00 0.57 -0.91
CA ASP A 100 -14.98 -0.65 -0.07
C ASP A 100 -15.20 -0.34 1.42
N GLY A 101 -15.20 0.93 1.82
CA GLY A 101 -15.48 1.39 3.18
C GLY A 101 -14.36 1.04 4.17
N VAL A 102 -13.11 1.17 3.76
CA VAL A 102 -11.97 0.99 4.69
C VAL A 102 -11.99 2.07 5.77
N GLY A 103 -11.63 1.74 6.99
CA GLY A 103 -11.56 2.74 8.07
C GLY A 103 -10.22 3.49 8.10
N PHE A 104 -9.19 2.93 7.46
CA PHE A 104 -7.83 3.42 7.53
C PHE A 104 -7.07 3.10 6.23
N LEU A 105 -6.35 4.09 5.70
CA LEU A 105 -5.46 3.96 4.56
C LEU A 105 -4.01 4.14 5.02
N SER A 106 -3.15 3.21 4.64
CA SER A 106 -1.70 3.29 4.86
C SER A 106 -1.01 3.35 3.49
N LEU A 107 -0.37 4.48 3.20
CA LEU A 107 0.26 4.77 1.92
C LEU A 107 1.76 4.93 2.11
N SER A 108 2.51 3.93 1.68
CA SER A 108 3.98 3.98 1.64
C SER A 108 4.45 4.30 0.22
N ILE A 109 3.86 5.35 -0.37
CA ILE A 109 4.13 5.87 -1.70
C ILE A 109 4.48 7.34 -1.56
N ALA A 110 5.50 7.79 -2.26
CA ALA A 110 5.86 9.20 -2.39
C ALA A 110 6.21 9.50 -3.84
N PHE A 111 5.76 10.65 -4.32
CA PHE A 111 6.15 11.21 -5.61
C PHE A 111 7.10 12.39 -5.40
N ILE A 112 7.70 12.87 -6.50
CA ILE A 112 8.40 14.15 -6.49
C ILE A 112 7.41 15.23 -6.05
N SER A 113 7.82 16.13 -5.15
CA SER A 113 6.99 17.22 -4.62
C SER A 113 6.39 18.07 -5.75
N ARG A 114 5.09 18.29 -5.69
CA ARG A 114 4.31 19.10 -6.63
C ARG A 114 3.12 19.74 -5.90
N ASP A 115 2.44 20.67 -6.58
CA ASP A 115 1.25 21.30 -6.03
C ASP A 115 0.17 20.29 -5.65
N TYR A 116 -0.51 20.50 -4.54
CA TYR A 116 -1.55 19.60 -4.02
C TYR A 116 -2.64 19.24 -5.04
N PHE A 117 -2.96 20.16 -5.95
CA PHE A 117 -3.97 19.95 -6.99
C PHE A 117 -3.48 19.08 -8.15
N LEU A 118 -2.19 18.77 -8.18
CA LEU A 118 -1.55 17.92 -9.18
C LEU A 118 -1.02 16.60 -8.59
N ASP A 119 -1.17 16.43 -7.28
CA ASP A 119 -0.68 15.26 -6.55
C ASP A 119 -1.83 14.29 -6.27
N SER A 120 -1.78 13.12 -6.88
CA SER A 120 -2.81 12.09 -6.72
C SER A 120 -2.94 11.58 -5.29
N ILE A 121 -1.84 11.59 -4.51
CA ILE A 121 -1.87 11.18 -3.10
C ILE A 121 -2.59 12.25 -2.27
N ALA A 122 -2.30 13.54 -2.50
CA ALA A 122 -2.95 14.64 -1.80
C ALA A 122 -4.46 14.68 -2.12
N ILE A 123 -4.82 14.57 -3.40
CA ILE A 123 -6.23 14.56 -3.86
C ILE A 123 -6.97 13.36 -3.27
N GLY A 124 -6.41 12.15 -3.42
CA GLY A 124 -7.04 10.92 -2.93
C GLY A 124 -7.16 10.88 -1.41
N SER A 125 -6.14 11.36 -0.69
CA SER A 125 -6.17 11.45 0.78
C SER A 125 -7.22 12.45 1.27
N PHE A 126 -7.32 13.61 0.61
CA PHE A 126 -8.37 14.60 0.94
C PHE A 126 -9.76 14.00 0.76
N HIS A 127 -9.99 13.31 -0.37
CA HIS A 127 -11.26 12.64 -0.63
C HIS A 127 -11.56 11.54 0.41
N ALA A 128 -10.57 10.73 0.78
CA ALA A 128 -10.72 9.71 1.82
C ALA A 128 -11.12 10.34 3.17
N VAL A 129 -10.45 11.42 3.58
CA VAL A 129 -10.75 12.13 4.83
C VAL A 129 -12.16 12.73 4.82
N GLN A 130 -12.63 13.27 3.70
CA GLN A 130 -14.02 13.74 3.55
C GLN A 130 -15.05 12.61 3.76
N ASN A 131 -14.67 11.36 3.49
CA ASN A 131 -15.48 10.18 3.72
C ASN A 131 -15.24 9.53 5.10
N GLY A 132 -14.55 10.22 6.01
CA GLY A 132 -14.31 9.75 7.38
C GLY A 132 -13.21 8.69 7.50
N ILE A 133 -12.40 8.51 6.48
CA ILE A 133 -11.31 7.54 6.45
C ILE A 133 -10.00 8.23 6.89
N VAL A 134 -9.28 7.63 7.80
CA VAL A 134 -7.94 8.12 8.21
C VAL A 134 -6.92 7.74 7.14
N ALA A 135 -6.27 8.73 6.52
CA ALA A 135 -5.19 8.52 5.58
C ALA A 135 -3.84 8.83 6.24
N VAL A 136 -2.92 7.88 6.20
CA VAL A 136 -1.54 8.02 6.66
C VAL A 136 -0.60 7.85 5.49
N CYS A 137 0.12 8.91 5.16
CA CYS A 137 1.01 8.99 4.02
C CYS A 137 2.47 8.98 4.48
N ALA A 138 3.35 8.41 3.65
CA ALA A 138 4.79 8.53 3.84
C ALA A 138 5.21 9.99 3.65
N ALA A 139 6.16 10.45 4.47
CA ALA A 139 6.77 11.78 4.33
C ALA A 139 7.80 11.86 3.19
N GLY A 140 8.14 10.76 2.56
CA GLY A 140 9.20 10.65 1.56
C GLY A 140 10.54 10.26 2.17
N ASN A 141 11.54 10.10 1.30
CA ASN A 141 12.89 9.62 1.68
C ASN A 141 13.99 10.64 1.37
N GLU A 142 13.66 11.77 0.74
CA GLU A 142 14.64 12.72 0.23
C GLU A 142 15.21 13.66 1.32
N GLY A 143 14.63 13.67 2.50
CA GLY A 143 15.01 14.56 3.59
C GLY A 143 14.57 16.01 3.36
N VAL A 144 15.22 16.94 4.06
CA VAL A 144 14.96 18.38 3.90
C VAL A 144 15.87 18.92 2.80
N GLU A 145 15.31 19.24 1.64
CA GLU A 145 16.00 20.05 0.64
C GLU A 145 15.93 21.51 1.11
N ILE A 146 17.09 22.10 1.50
CA ILE A 146 17.17 23.44 2.10
C ILE A 146 16.96 24.57 1.07
N ASP A 147 16.99 24.26 -0.23
CA ASP A 147 17.05 25.25 -1.31
C ASP A 147 15.95 25.12 -2.39
N LYS A 148 14.73 24.67 -2.03
CA LYS A 148 13.58 24.73 -2.96
C LYS A 148 12.35 25.27 -2.31
#